data_6d5544b8d93f56fcc580e0e0375478e8
#
_entry.id   6d5544b8d93f56fcc580e0e0375478e8
#
_cell.length_a   1.000
_cell.length_b   1.000
_cell.length_c   1.000
_cell.angle_alpha   90.00
_cell.angle_beta   90.00
_cell.angle_gamma   90.00
#
_symmetry.space_group_name_H-M   'P 1'
#
loop_
_entity.id
_entity.type
_entity.pdbx_description
1 polymer ?
#
loop_
_entity_poly.entity_id
_entity_poly.type
_entity_poly.pdbx_seq_one_letter_code
_entity_poly.pdbx_strand_id
1 'polypeptide(L)'
;MNRKALFLILILAFQLKAFAVEEPKTAYIIILGVAQDGGYPHMGCQKECCAQAWKNPTLRRNVVSLALVDPVSKKWWLFEATPDIKQQLQDFSVQTQKKYAYLPEGVFITHAHIGHYTGLMQFGREVMNTKELKVYVLPKLKSYLAQNGPWNQLVKLHNINLIELKVNTPLNIANNSVSAFTVPHRDEYAETAGFKIITPTKKYLFIPDIDKWNKWDKNIVAEIKDIDVAFLDATFYTNTELGNRAIAEVPHPLVTETEALLAKEDSATKKKIYFIHFNHTNPLLWQTAAQEDLLKKGFNLAKQAQMFH
;
A
#
# COMPACT_ATOMS: atom_id res chain seq x y z
N MET A 1 -2.68 -76.30 7.95
CA MET A 1 -2.72 -75.31 9.06
C MET A 1 -2.40 -73.94 8.49
N ASN A 2 -3.44 -73.17 8.20
CA ASN A 2 -3.32 -71.80 7.60
C ASN A 2 -3.34 -70.75 8.72
N ARG A 3 -2.22 -70.03 8.91
CA ARG A 3 -2.20 -68.84 9.77
C ARG A 3 -2.46 -67.62 8.91
N LYS A 4 -3.64 -67.05 8.99
CA LYS A 4 -3.95 -65.72 8.44
C LYS A 4 -3.37 -64.68 9.41
N ALA A 5 -2.36 -63.96 8.96
CA ALA A 5 -1.83 -62.81 9.64
C ALA A 5 -2.76 -61.63 9.38
N LEU A 6 -3.37 -61.12 10.42
CA LEU A 6 -4.22 -59.91 10.41
C LEU A 6 -3.30 -58.67 10.51
N PHE A 7 -3.11 -57.95 9.43
CA PHE A 7 -2.39 -56.64 9.46
C PHE A 7 -3.37 -55.55 9.93
N LEU A 8 -3.19 -55.11 11.15
CA LEU A 8 -3.91 -53.96 11.70
C LEU A 8 -3.18 -52.69 11.23
N ILE A 9 -3.74 -51.96 10.26
CA ILE A 9 -3.23 -50.65 9.81
C ILE A 9 -3.80 -49.64 10.78
N LEU A 10 -2.97 -49.15 11.69
CA LEU A 10 -3.28 -47.98 12.56
C LEU A 10 -3.13 -46.71 11.69
N ILE A 11 -4.24 -46.16 11.19
CA ILE A 11 -4.26 -44.84 10.55
C ILE A 11 -4.21 -43.81 11.67
N LEU A 12 -3.02 -43.29 11.96
CA LEU A 12 -2.84 -42.09 12.79
C LEU A 12 -3.35 -40.88 11.99
N ALA A 13 -4.58 -40.49 12.22
CA ALA A 13 -5.12 -39.23 11.73
C ALA A 13 -4.45 -38.07 12.50
N PHE A 14 -3.35 -37.55 11.93
CA PHE A 14 -2.79 -36.28 12.36
C PHE A 14 -3.81 -35.19 12.01
N GLN A 15 -4.62 -34.82 12.98
CA GLN A 15 -5.45 -33.60 12.88
C GLN A 15 -4.48 -32.42 12.88
N LEU A 16 -4.12 -31.92 11.71
CA LEU A 16 -3.56 -30.60 11.54
C LEU A 16 -4.63 -29.61 12.01
N LYS A 17 -4.58 -29.21 13.30
CA LYS A 17 -5.27 -28.02 13.76
C LYS A 17 -4.65 -26.85 13.01
N ALA A 18 -5.28 -26.44 11.91
CA ALA A 18 -5.02 -25.14 11.35
C ALA A 18 -5.30 -24.14 12.49
N PHE A 19 -4.24 -23.53 13.02
CA PHE A 19 -4.38 -22.39 13.91
C PHE A 19 -5.08 -21.31 13.09
N ALA A 20 -6.39 -21.19 13.24
CA ALA A 20 -7.12 -20.05 12.72
C ALA A 20 -6.53 -18.82 13.43
N VAL A 21 -5.81 -18.00 12.68
CA VAL A 21 -5.37 -16.69 13.18
C VAL A 21 -6.66 -15.96 13.56
N GLU A 22 -6.80 -15.64 14.87
CA GLU A 22 -7.97 -14.92 15.35
C GLU A 22 -8.05 -13.57 14.67
N GLU A 23 -9.21 -13.25 14.09
CA GLU A 23 -9.42 -11.97 13.41
C GLU A 23 -9.28 -10.83 14.43
N PRO A 24 -8.54 -9.74 14.11
CA PRO A 24 -8.48 -8.58 14.98
C PRO A 24 -9.87 -8.06 15.32
N LYS A 25 -10.08 -7.69 16.59
CA LYS A 25 -11.38 -7.18 17.09
C LYS A 25 -11.58 -5.69 16.81
N THR A 26 -10.51 -4.99 16.48
CA THR A 26 -10.48 -3.56 16.17
C THR A 26 -10.01 -3.34 14.73
N ALA A 27 -10.25 -2.15 14.19
CA ALA A 27 -9.83 -1.80 12.84
C ALA A 27 -8.31 -1.93 12.67
N TYR A 28 -7.89 -2.39 11.50
CA TYR A 28 -6.49 -2.69 11.17
C TYR A 28 -6.17 -2.40 9.71
N ILE A 29 -4.88 -2.29 9.39
CA ILE A 29 -4.38 -2.12 8.02
C ILE A 29 -3.78 -3.43 7.51
N ILE A 30 -4.04 -3.75 6.23
CA ILE A 30 -3.33 -4.79 5.46
C ILE A 30 -2.54 -4.10 4.34
N ILE A 31 -1.28 -4.48 4.16
CA ILE A 31 -0.46 -4.06 3.01
C ILE A 31 -0.80 -4.93 1.80
N LEU A 32 -1.36 -4.38 0.74
CA LEU A 32 -1.71 -5.10 -0.48
C LEU A 32 -0.64 -5.02 -1.57
N GLY A 33 0.31 -4.11 -1.43
CA GLY A 33 1.44 -3.95 -2.31
C GLY A 33 2.45 -2.97 -1.73
N VAL A 34 3.70 -3.04 -2.21
CA VAL A 34 4.82 -2.24 -1.69
C VAL A 34 5.71 -1.66 -2.77
N ALA A 35 5.52 -2.04 -4.04
CA ALA A 35 6.35 -1.59 -5.14
C ALA A 35 5.86 -0.25 -5.71
N GLN A 36 6.75 0.49 -6.36
CA GLN A 36 6.42 1.67 -7.13
C GLN A 36 5.65 1.29 -8.42
N ASP A 37 4.95 2.23 -9.01
CA ASP A 37 4.12 2.26 -10.22
C ASP A 37 4.12 1.04 -11.15
N GLY A 38 5.32 0.58 -11.52
CA GLY A 38 5.50 -0.52 -12.48
C GLY A 38 5.51 -1.92 -11.84
N GLY A 39 5.32 -2.02 -10.52
CA GLY A 39 5.37 -3.28 -9.79
C GLY A 39 6.75 -3.92 -9.73
N TYR A 40 6.83 -5.10 -9.13
CA TYR A 40 8.07 -5.87 -9.05
C TYR A 40 7.83 -7.35 -9.37
N PRO A 41 8.52 -7.92 -10.39
CA PRO A 41 9.57 -7.32 -11.23
C PRO A 41 9.00 -6.26 -12.18
N HIS A 42 9.83 -5.25 -12.51
CA HIS A 42 9.44 -4.17 -13.41
C HIS A 42 9.40 -4.63 -14.88
N MET A 43 8.43 -4.13 -15.64
CA MET A 43 8.26 -4.46 -17.06
C MET A 43 9.56 -4.22 -17.85
N GLY A 44 10.00 -5.24 -18.59
CA GLY A 44 11.20 -5.18 -19.43
C GLY A 44 12.53 -5.20 -18.70
N CYS A 45 12.55 -5.17 -17.36
CA CYS A 45 13.81 -5.23 -16.61
C CYS A 45 14.43 -6.62 -16.63
N GLN A 46 15.64 -6.72 -17.21
CA GLN A 46 16.46 -7.95 -17.24
C GLN A 46 17.64 -7.89 -16.27
N LYS A 47 17.77 -6.83 -15.47
CA LYS A 47 18.84 -6.67 -14.50
C LYS A 47 18.69 -7.64 -13.33
N GLU A 48 19.77 -7.82 -12.57
CA GLU A 48 19.85 -8.69 -11.39
C GLU A 48 18.66 -8.45 -10.42
N CYS A 49 18.34 -7.20 -10.15
CA CYS A 49 17.26 -6.81 -9.25
C CYS A 49 15.89 -7.44 -9.59
N CYS A 50 15.60 -7.72 -10.87
CA CYS A 50 14.33 -8.33 -11.30
C CYS A 50 14.47 -9.80 -11.73
N ALA A 51 15.67 -10.25 -12.04
CA ALA A 51 15.88 -11.56 -12.68
C ALA A 51 15.31 -12.74 -11.88
N GLN A 52 15.43 -12.70 -10.55
CA GLN A 52 14.89 -13.76 -9.69
C GLN A 52 13.37 -13.71 -9.58
N ALA A 53 12.78 -12.52 -9.49
CA ALA A 53 11.33 -12.36 -9.40
C ALA A 53 10.61 -12.72 -10.71
N TRP A 54 11.28 -12.60 -11.86
CA TRP A 54 10.77 -13.16 -13.12
C TRP A 54 10.68 -14.69 -13.06
N LYS A 55 11.67 -15.37 -12.45
CA LYS A 55 11.72 -16.82 -12.34
C LYS A 55 10.85 -17.38 -11.22
N ASN A 56 10.73 -16.63 -10.11
CA ASN A 56 9.99 -17.08 -8.92
C ASN A 56 8.84 -16.14 -8.59
N PRO A 57 7.57 -16.51 -8.88
CA PRO A 57 6.41 -15.68 -8.60
C PRO A 57 6.23 -15.28 -7.13
N THR A 58 6.77 -16.04 -6.16
CA THR A 58 6.64 -15.71 -4.73
C THR A 58 7.43 -14.47 -4.33
N LEU A 59 8.39 -14.06 -5.16
CA LEU A 59 9.18 -12.84 -4.95
C LEU A 59 8.51 -11.60 -5.54
N ARG A 60 7.44 -11.76 -6.32
CA ARG A 60 6.73 -10.63 -6.93
C ARG A 60 6.05 -9.77 -5.89
N ARG A 61 6.00 -8.46 -6.14
CA ARG A 61 5.33 -7.49 -5.27
C ARG A 61 4.41 -6.63 -6.11
N ASN A 62 3.19 -6.47 -5.64
CA ASN A 62 2.20 -5.57 -6.22
C ASN A 62 2.60 -4.12 -5.97
N VAL A 63 2.07 -3.24 -6.79
CA VAL A 63 2.17 -1.79 -6.62
C VAL A 63 1.54 -1.37 -5.29
N VAL A 64 2.08 -0.31 -4.68
CA VAL A 64 1.72 0.16 -3.33
C VAL A 64 0.22 0.37 -3.15
N SER A 65 -0.33 -0.32 -2.15
CA SER A 65 -1.74 -0.19 -1.78
C SER A 65 -1.97 -0.71 -0.38
N LEU A 66 -2.96 -0.13 0.32
CA LEU A 66 -3.38 -0.53 1.66
C LEU A 66 -4.87 -0.88 1.68
N ALA A 67 -5.27 -1.78 2.55
CA ALA A 67 -6.66 -1.97 2.96
C ALA A 67 -6.84 -1.56 4.42
N LEU A 68 -7.76 -0.63 4.69
CA LEU A 68 -8.28 -0.38 6.03
C LEU A 68 -9.49 -1.28 6.26
N VAL A 69 -9.43 -2.12 7.25
CA VAL A 69 -10.46 -3.12 7.57
C VAL A 69 -11.11 -2.79 8.91
N ASP A 70 -12.42 -2.70 8.94
CA ASP A 70 -13.21 -2.53 10.17
C ASP A 70 -14.02 -3.81 10.44
N PRO A 71 -13.57 -4.68 11.34
CA PRO A 71 -14.24 -5.94 11.65
C PRO A 71 -15.58 -5.75 12.36
N VAL A 72 -15.78 -4.62 13.03
CA VAL A 72 -17.04 -4.32 13.75
C VAL A 72 -18.17 -4.04 12.76
N SER A 73 -17.92 -3.17 11.75
CA SER A 73 -18.89 -2.86 10.73
C SER A 73 -18.92 -3.86 9.57
N LYS A 74 -17.96 -4.79 9.51
CA LYS A 74 -17.72 -5.72 8.38
C LYS A 74 -17.47 -5.00 7.06
N LYS A 75 -16.80 -3.83 7.13
CA LYS A 75 -16.49 -2.95 6.00
C LYS A 75 -14.99 -2.81 5.84
N TRP A 76 -14.58 -2.43 4.60
CA TRP A 76 -13.19 -2.13 4.34
C TRP A 76 -13.06 -1.08 3.23
N TRP A 77 -11.93 -0.38 3.21
CA TRP A 77 -11.60 0.67 2.26
C TRP A 77 -10.24 0.41 1.66
N LEU A 78 -10.10 0.72 0.37
CA LEU A 78 -8.86 0.59 -0.38
C LEU A 78 -8.16 1.94 -0.45
N PHE A 79 -6.84 1.95 -0.30
CA PHE A 79 -5.99 3.09 -0.62
C PHE A 79 -5.16 2.72 -1.83
N GLU A 80 -5.28 3.50 -2.90
CA GLU A 80 -4.77 3.32 -4.25
C GLU A 80 -5.49 2.24 -5.07
N ALA A 81 -5.88 2.63 -6.29
CA ALA A 81 -6.38 1.72 -7.32
C ALA A 81 -5.27 1.47 -8.35
N THR A 82 -4.39 0.55 -8.06
CA THR A 82 -3.16 0.29 -8.81
C THR A 82 -3.39 -0.54 -10.07
N PRO A 83 -2.42 -0.65 -10.99
CA PRO A 83 -2.48 -1.61 -12.09
C PRO A 83 -2.68 -3.07 -11.62
N ASP A 84 -2.24 -3.41 -10.41
CA ASP A 84 -2.34 -4.75 -9.83
C ASP A 84 -3.66 -4.98 -9.06
N ILE A 85 -4.61 -4.06 -9.12
CA ILE A 85 -5.85 -4.09 -8.32
C ILE A 85 -6.58 -5.43 -8.40
N LYS A 86 -6.57 -6.08 -9.55
CA LYS A 86 -7.17 -7.41 -9.73
C LYS A 86 -6.58 -8.43 -8.75
N GLN A 87 -5.26 -8.47 -8.66
CA GLN A 87 -4.56 -9.39 -7.76
C GLN A 87 -4.73 -8.96 -6.31
N GLN A 88 -4.65 -7.67 -6.04
CA GLN A 88 -4.79 -7.10 -4.70
C GLN A 88 -6.16 -7.40 -4.07
N LEU A 89 -7.25 -7.26 -4.83
CA LEU A 89 -8.59 -7.61 -4.36
C LEU A 89 -8.73 -9.11 -4.10
N GLN A 90 -8.12 -9.95 -4.95
CA GLN A 90 -8.11 -11.39 -4.75
C GLN A 90 -7.31 -11.78 -3.51
N ASP A 91 -6.11 -11.22 -3.32
CA ASP A 91 -5.25 -11.46 -2.16
C ASP A 91 -5.94 -11.03 -0.86
N PHE A 92 -6.58 -9.86 -0.86
CA PHE A 92 -7.41 -9.40 0.26
C PHE A 92 -8.51 -10.41 0.60
N SER A 93 -9.27 -10.84 -0.40
CA SER A 93 -10.36 -11.82 -0.21
C SER A 93 -9.86 -13.15 0.38
N VAL A 94 -8.71 -13.64 -0.09
CA VAL A 94 -8.10 -14.87 0.42
C VAL A 94 -7.58 -14.67 1.85
N GLN A 95 -6.82 -13.60 2.09
CA GLN A 95 -6.21 -13.32 3.39
C GLN A 95 -7.25 -13.10 4.48
N THR A 96 -8.37 -12.46 4.15
CA THR A 96 -9.49 -12.25 5.07
C THR A 96 -10.46 -13.44 5.11
N GLN A 97 -10.14 -14.56 4.43
CA GLN A 97 -10.98 -15.75 4.38
C GLN A 97 -12.40 -15.47 3.87
N LYS A 98 -12.55 -14.50 2.95
CA LYS A 98 -13.84 -14.05 2.38
C LYS A 98 -14.85 -13.53 3.42
N LYS A 99 -14.38 -13.04 4.57
CA LYS A 99 -15.24 -12.50 5.64
C LYS A 99 -15.81 -11.13 5.32
N TYR A 100 -15.30 -10.45 4.29
CA TYR A 100 -15.69 -9.12 3.83
C TYR A 100 -16.19 -9.16 2.39
N ALA A 101 -16.94 -8.13 2.00
CA ALA A 101 -17.32 -7.95 0.60
C ALA A 101 -16.07 -7.93 -0.29
N TYR A 102 -16.19 -8.48 -1.51
CA TYR A 102 -15.07 -8.49 -2.48
C TYR A 102 -14.64 -7.08 -2.88
N LEU A 103 -15.62 -6.18 -3.06
CA LEU A 103 -15.37 -4.77 -3.35
C LEU A 103 -15.27 -3.95 -2.06
N PRO A 104 -14.40 -2.92 -2.00
CA PRO A 104 -14.34 -1.99 -0.89
C PRO A 104 -15.60 -1.11 -0.81
N GLU A 105 -15.89 -0.55 0.36
CA GLU A 105 -16.90 0.51 0.55
C GLU A 105 -16.52 1.80 -0.17
N GLY A 106 -15.23 1.96 -0.47
CA GLY A 106 -14.70 3.08 -1.23
C GLY A 106 -13.19 3.00 -1.38
N VAL A 107 -12.68 3.84 -2.29
CA VAL A 107 -11.28 3.89 -2.69
C VAL A 107 -10.74 5.29 -2.45
N PHE A 108 -9.63 5.43 -1.74
CA PHE A 108 -8.88 6.69 -1.55
C PHE A 108 -7.71 6.72 -2.53
N ILE A 109 -7.58 7.79 -3.31
CA ILE A 109 -6.50 7.97 -4.29
C ILE A 109 -5.64 9.16 -3.89
N THR A 110 -4.31 8.97 -3.88
CA THR A 110 -3.38 10.04 -3.57
C THR A 110 -3.24 11.04 -4.71
N HIS A 111 -2.98 10.57 -5.94
CA HIS A 111 -2.71 11.44 -7.07
C HIS A 111 -2.86 10.73 -8.44
N ALA A 112 -2.59 11.45 -9.52
CA ALA A 112 -2.81 10.99 -10.89
C ALA A 112 -1.53 10.43 -11.57
N HIS A 113 -0.70 9.66 -10.87
CA HIS A 113 0.32 8.83 -11.50
C HIS A 113 -0.21 7.41 -11.73
N ILE A 114 0.24 6.77 -12.80
CA ILE A 114 -0.36 5.51 -13.30
C ILE A 114 -0.40 4.38 -12.27
N GLY A 115 0.55 4.35 -11.35
CA GLY A 115 0.60 3.37 -10.27
C GLY A 115 -0.52 3.50 -9.25
N HIS A 116 -1.18 4.66 -9.15
CA HIS A 116 -2.08 4.97 -8.05
C HIS A 116 -3.57 4.97 -8.43
N TYR A 117 -3.93 5.19 -9.71
CA TYR A 117 -5.33 5.38 -10.11
C TYR A 117 -5.79 4.60 -11.34
N THR A 118 -4.88 4.02 -12.14
CA THR A 118 -5.27 3.35 -13.40
C THR A 118 -6.13 2.10 -13.18
N GLY A 119 -6.01 1.47 -12.03
CA GLY A 119 -6.86 0.35 -11.65
C GLY A 119 -8.34 0.69 -11.52
N LEU A 120 -8.71 1.98 -11.39
CA LEU A 120 -10.11 2.41 -11.42
C LEU A 120 -10.84 1.90 -12.66
N MET A 121 -10.14 1.69 -13.77
CA MET A 121 -10.72 1.13 -15.01
C MET A 121 -11.35 -0.24 -14.81
N GLN A 122 -10.88 -1.02 -13.84
CA GLN A 122 -11.44 -2.35 -13.54
C GLN A 122 -12.85 -2.28 -12.95
N PHE A 123 -13.28 -1.13 -12.46
CA PHE A 123 -14.64 -0.92 -11.95
C PHE A 123 -15.65 -0.60 -13.05
N GLY A 124 -15.18 -0.36 -14.29
CA GLY A 124 -16.02 -0.06 -15.46
C GLY A 124 -16.88 -1.23 -15.91
N ARG A 125 -17.77 -0.93 -16.83
CA ARG A 125 -18.79 -1.86 -17.36
C ARG A 125 -18.17 -3.09 -18.04
N GLU A 126 -16.96 -2.97 -18.57
CA GLU A 126 -16.27 -4.05 -19.28
C GLU A 126 -15.74 -5.14 -18.34
N VAL A 127 -15.58 -4.83 -17.02
CA VAL A 127 -15.05 -5.76 -16.02
C VAL A 127 -16.04 -5.98 -14.88
N MET A 128 -16.06 -5.08 -13.87
CA MET A 128 -16.89 -5.24 -12.67
C MET A 128 -18.28 -4.62 -12.78
N ASN A 129 -18.44 -3.62 -13.65
CA ASN A 129 -19.68 -2.85 -13.80
C ASN A 129 -20.26 -2.41 -12.46
N THR A 130 -19.39 -1.87 -11.58
CA THR A 130 -19.79 -1.43 -10.25
C THR A 130 -20.88 -0.36 -10.32
N LYS A 131 -21.58 -0.15 -9.21
CA LYS A 131 -22.63 0.86 -9.09
C LYS A 131 -22.27 1.80 -7.95
N GLU A 132 -22.04 3.08 -8.29
CA GLU A 132 -21.78 4.18 -7.35
C GLU A 132 -20.64 3.86 -6.35
N LEU A 133 -19.60 3.09 -6.78
CA LEU A 133 -18.44 2.84 -5.92
C LEU A 133 -17.78 4.18 -5.57
N LYS A 134 -17.71 4.51 -4.30
CA LYS A 134 -17.16 5.78 -3.81
C LYS A 134 -15.67 5.86 -4.09
N VAL A 135 -15.22 6.93 -4.72
CA VAL A 135 -13.80 7.24 -4.93
C VAL A 135 -13.51 8.59 -4.31
N TYR A 136 -12.73 8.59 -3.24
CA TYR A 136 -12.38 9.76 -2.44
C TYR A 136 -11.11 10.40 -2.98
N VAL A 137 -11.20 11.64 -3.43
CA VAL A 137 -10.15 12.37 -4.14
C VAL A 137 -10.11 13.83 -3.75
N LEU A 138 -8.96 14.47 -3.90
CA LEU A 138 -8.83 15.92 -3.82
C LEU A 138 -9.43 16.63 -5.04
N PRO A 139 -9.70 17.95 -4.98
CA PRO A 139 -10.49 18.66 -6.00
C PRO A 139 -9.95 18.60 -7.43
N LYS A 140 -8.60 18.76 -7.64
CA LYS A 140 -8.03 18.70 -9.00
C LYS A 140 -8.12 17.30 -9.57
N LEU A 141 -7.82 16.26 -8.75
CA LEU A 141 -7.96 14.86 -9.18
C LEU A 141 -9.42 14.53 -9.52
N LYS A 142 -10.39 15.03 -8.75
CA LYS A 142 -11.81 14.90 -9.06
C LYS A 142 -12.14 15.49 -10.43
N SER A 143 -11.70 16.72 -10.69
CA SER A 143 -11.89 17.38 -11.98
C SER A 143 -11.23 16.62 -13.11
N TYR A 144 -9.99 16.17 -12.91
CA TYR A 144 -9.25 15.39 -13.91
C TYR A 144 -9.99 14.11 -14.30
N LEU A 145 -10.42 13.30 -13.34
CA LEU A 145 -11.15 12.05 -13.59
C LEU A 145 -12.51 12.28 -14.25
N ALA A 146 -13.21 13.34 -13.87
CA ALA A 146 -14.54 13.67 -14.43
C ALA A 146 -14.48 14.19 -15.86
N GLN A 147 -13.35 14.80 -16.28
CA GLN A 147 -13.26 15.48 -17.59
C GLN A 147 -12.48 14.68 -18.63
N ASN A 148 -11.59 13.76 -18.21
CA ASN A 148 -10.72 13.06 -19.14
C ASN A 148 -11.14 11.61 -19.36
N GLY A 149 -11.15 11.20 -20.62
CA GLY A 149 -11.30 9.79 -20.99
C GLY A 149 -10.05 8.98 -20.61
N PRO A 150 -10.19 7.69 -20.30
CA PRO A 150 -11.46 6.96 -20.25
C PRO A 150 -12.20 7.04 -18.89
N TRP A 151 -11.64 7.69 -17.85
CA TRP A 151 -12.21 7.72 -16.50
C TRP A 151 -13.54 8.43 -16.42
N ASN A 152 -13.78 9.47 -17.25
CA ASN A 152 -15.05 10.16 -17.29
C ASN A 152 -16.24 9.25 -17.69
N GLN A 153 -15.97 8.14 -18.39
CA GLN A 153 -16.99 7.13 -18.70
C GLN A 153 -17.45 6.42 -17.43
N LEU A 154 -16.55 6.11 -16.51
CA LEU A 154 -16.89 5.48 -15.23
C LEU A 154 -17.85 6.35 -14.42
N VAL A 155 -17.61 7.67 -14.42
CA VAL A 155 -18.48 8.66 -13.76
C VAL A 155 -19.82 8.75 -14.45
N LYS A 156 -19.83 8.91 -15.78
CA LYS A 156 -21.07 9.05 -16.57
C LYS A 156 -21.97 7.81 -16.51
N LEU A 157 -21.37 6.63 -16.40
CA LEU A 157 -22.10 5.36 -16.28
C LEU A 157 -22.44 4.98 -14.84
N HIS A 158 -22.13 5.86 -13.87
CA HIS A 158 -22.33 5.59 -12.44
C HIS A 158 -21.62 4.32 -11.95
N ASN A 159 -20.51 3.95 -12.60
CA ASN A 159 -19.66 2.89 -12.08
C ASN A 159 -18.93 3.35 -10.81
N ILE A 160 -18.46 4.59 -10.81
CA ILE A 160 -17.84 5.24 -9.66
C ILE A 160 -18.56 6.55 -9.32
N ASN A 161 -18.49 6.93 -8.04
CA ASN A 161 -18.99 8.21 -7.53
C ASN A 161 -17.81 8.97 -6.89
N LEU A 162 -17.42 10.09 -7.49
CA LEU A 162 -16.28 10.90 -7.04
C LEU A 162 -16.68 11.77 -5.85
N ILE A 163 -16.16 11.43 -4.67
CA ILE A 163 -16.37 12.17 -3.42
C ILE A 163 -15.17 13.08 -3.18
N GLU A 164 -15.43 14.38 -3.14
CA GLU A 164 -14.39 15.37 -2.89
C GLU A 164 -13.98 15.40 -1.43
N LEU A 165 -12.67 15.27 -1.19
CA LEU A 165 -12.06 15.46 0.10
C LEU A 165 -11.66 16.93 0.29
N LYS A 166 -11.81 17.42 1.52
CA LYS A 166 -11.26 18.71 1.93
C LYS A 166 -9.94 18.49 2.68
N VAL A 167 -8.92 19.21 2.26
CA VAL A 167 -7.59 19.15 2.91
C VAL A 167 -7.71 19.39 4.41
N ASN A 168 -7.02 18.58 5.20
CA ASN A 168 -6.98 18.62 6.67
C ASN A 168 -8.35 18.50 7.36
N THR A 169 -9.37 17.99 6.65
CA THR A 169 -10.70 17.79 7.23
C THR A 169 -10.98 16.28 7.39
N PRO A 170 -11.26 15.79 8.60
CA PRO A 170 -11.58 14.40 8.84
C PRO A 170 -12.87 13.96 8.13
N LEU A 171 -12.81 12.88 7.38
CA LEU A 171 -13.96 12.14 6.87
C LEU A 171 -14.17 10.93 7.77
N ASN A 172 -15.32 10.85 8.42
CA ASN A 172 -15.69 9.70 9.24
C ASN A 172 -16.21 8.55 8.36
N ILE A 173 -15.63 7.38 8.52
CA ILE A 173 -15.98 6.13 7.81
C ILE A 173 -16.12 5.00 8.85
N ALA A 174 -17.34 4.54 9.08
CA ALA A 174 -17.68 3.64 10.18
C ALA A 174 -17.06 4.15 11.52
N ASN A 175 -16.22 3.35 12.20
CA ASN A 175 -15.58 3.72 13.46
C ASN A 175 -14.21 4.40 13.27
N ASN A 176 -13.87 4.77 12.06
CA ASN A 176 -12.55 5.31 11.70
C ASN A 176 -12.69 6.71 11.10
N SER A 177 -11.60 7.44 11.01
CA SER A 177 -11.55 8.67 10.23
C SER A 177 -10.32 8.73 9.34
N VAL A 178 -10.48 9.37 8.17
CA VAL A 178 -9.41 9.60 7.21
C VAL A 178 -9.34 11.08 6.88
N SER A 179 -8.16 11.67 6.99
CA SER A 179 -7.92 13.06 6.59
C SER A 179 -6.87 13.08 5.49
N ALA A 180 -7.17 13.75 4.38
CA ALA A 180 -6.21 14.03 3.34
C ALA A 180 -5.44 15.32 3.66
N PHE A 181 -4.16 15.36 3.35
CA PHE A 181 -3.32 16.56 3.35
C PHE A 181 -2.46 16.57 2.09
N THR A 182 -1.98 17.73 1.67
CA THR A 182 -1.14 17.83 0.48
C THR A 182 0.33 17.61 0.81
N VAL A 183 1.04 16.98 -0.11
CA VAL A 183 2.49 16.84 -0.11
C VAL A 183 3.04 17.34 -1.46
N PRO A 184 4.26 17.90 -1.50
CA PRO A 184 4.88 18.29 -2.77
C PRO A 184 5.21 17.05 -3.60
N HIS A 185 4.87 17.08 -4.88
CA HIS A 185 5.27 16.07 -5.86
C HIS A 185 5.19 16.65 -7.28
N ARG A 186 5.28 15.81 -8.32
CA ARG A 186 5.05 16.21 -9.70
C ARG A 186 3.54 16.30 -9.97
N ASP A 187 2.97 17.46 -9.78
CA ASP A 187 1.53 17.71 -9.84
C ASP A 187 1.05 18.01 -11.27
N GLU A 188 1.40 17.17 -12.26
CA GLU A 188 1.09 17.42 -13.67
C GLU A 188 -0.42 17.50 -13.95
N TYR A 189 -1.20 16.65 -13.30
CA TYR A 189 -2.66 16.56 -13.52
C TYR A 189 -3.49 16.80 -12.26
N ALA A 190 -2.90 16.63 -11.10
CA ALA A 190 -3.60 16.73 -9.82
C ALA A 190 -2.61 17.07 -8.71
N GLU A 191 -3.13 17.62 -7.60
CA GLU A 191 -2.39 17.69 -6.34
C GLU A 191 -2.11 16.28 -5.81
N THR A 192 -1.04 16.13 -5.04
CA THR A 192 -0.69 14.87 -4.38
C THR A 192 -1.10 14.89 -2.92
N ALA A 193 -1.87 13.87 -2.50
CA ALA A 193 -2.32 13.68 -1.14
C ALA A 193 -1.44 12.69 -0.36
N GLY A 194 -1.25 12.97 0.94
CA GLY A 194 -1.00 11.96 1.95
C GLY A 194 -2.26 11.75 2.78
N PHE A 195 -2.35 10.65 3.52
CA PHE A 195 -3.49 10.33 4.38
C PHE A 195 -3.08 10.09 5.82
N LYS A 196 -3.80 10.73 6.76
CA LYS A 196 -3.81 10.36 8.18
C LYS A 196 -5.04 9.51 8.44
N ILE A 197 -4.84 8.27 8.88
CA ILE A 197 -5.90 7.30 9.16
C ILE A 197 -5.94 7.08 10.66
N ILE A 198 -7.09 7.32 11.27
CA ILE A 198 -7.29 7.16 12.71
C ILE A 198 -8.31 6.05 12.93
N THR A 199 -7.91 5.01 13.62
CA THR A 199 -8.76 3.94 14.10
C THR A 199 -8.99 4.09 15.61
N PRO A 200 -9.88 3.32 16.24
CA PRO A 200 -10.06 3.36 17.69
C PRO A 200 -8.80 3.08 18.51
N THR A 201 -7.83 2.37 17.93
CA THR A 201 -6.62 1.90 18.66
C THR A 201 -5.32 2.49 18.13
N LYS A 202 -5.26 2.94 16.86
CA LYS A 202 -4.01 3.38 16.22
C LYS A 202 -4.21 4.55 15.27
N LYS A 203 -3.15 5.31 15.11
CA LYS A 203 -3.02 6.40 14.13
C LYS A 203 -1.97 6.02 13.10
N TYR A 204 -2.32 6.09 11.84
CA TYR A 204 -1.44 5.77 10.73
C TYR A 204 -1.20 7.01 9.86
N LEU A 205 0.00 7.12 9.32
CA LEU A 205 0.37 8.10 8.31
C LEU A 205 0.74 7.35 7.02
N PHE A 206 0.15 7.72 5.89
CA PHE A 206 0.42 7.12 4.59
C PHE A 206 0.85 8.20 3.61
N ILE A 207 2.15 8.22 3.29
CA ILE A 207 2.78 9.11 2.31
C ILE A 207 3.60 8.21 1.38
N PRO A 208 2.94 7.54 0.40
CA PRO A 208 3.64 6.61 -0.48
C PRO A 208 4.51 7.33 -1.50
N ASP A 209 4.18 8.57 -1.83
CA ASP A 209 4.86 9.34 -2.86
C ASP A 209 4.94 10.81 -2.46
N ILE A 210 6.14 11.36 -2.44
CA ILE A 210 6.43 12.75 -2.09
C ILE A 210 7.74 13.18 -2.75
N ASP A 211 7.91 14.45 -3.08
CA ASP A 211 9.20 15.05 -3.42
C ASP A 211 10.07 15.15 -2.14
N LYS A 212 11.16 15.85 -2.17
CA LYS A 212 12.07 16.00 -1.02
C LYS A 212 11.37 16.57 0.22
N TRP A 213 11.67 16.01 1.40
CA TRP A 213 11.10 16.46 2.68
C TRP A 213 11.25 17.97 2.94
N ASN A 214 12.33 18.58 2.46
CA ASN A 214 12.57 20.02 2.62
C ASN A 214 11.71 20.91 1.71
N LYS A 215 11.00 20.34 0.75
CA LYS A 215 10.01 21.03 -0.10
C LYS A 215 8.60 21.02 0.52
N TRP A 216 8.38 20.18 1.52
CA TRP A 216 7.10 20.14 2.23
C TRP A 216 7.01 21.27 3.24
N ASP A 217 5.86 21.91 3.32
CA ASP A 217 5.56 22.99 4.29
C ASP A 217 5.44 22.50 5.74
N LYS A 218 5.43 21.17 5.95
CA LYS A 218 5.42 20.53 7.25
C LYS A 218 6.73 19.81 7.55
N ASN A 219 6.95 19.51 8.81
CA ASN A 219 8.11 18.76 9.26
C ASN A 219 7.71 17.31 9.54
N ILE A 220 8.24 16.36 8.75
CA ILE A 220 7.91 14.93 8.89
C ILE A 220 8.24 14.38 10.29
N VAL A 221 9.32 14.84 10.94
CA VAL A 221 9.67 14.43 12.31
C VAL A 221 8.58 14.83 13.30
N ALA A 222 8.02 16.04 13.13
CA ALA A 222 6.90 16.50 13.96
C ALA A 222 5.61 15.72 13.67
N GLU A 223 5.30 15.46 12.41
CA GLU A 223 4.10 14.71 12.01
C GLU A 223 4.11 13.27 12.57
N ILE A 224 5.27 12.60 12.64
CA ILE A 224 5.40 11.22 13.15
C ILE A 224 5.18 11.13 14.66
N LYS A 225 5.40 12.19 15.43
CA LYS A 225 5.32 12.13 16.90
C LYS A 225 3.97 11.60 17.40
N ASP A 226 2.88 12.04 16.80
CA ASP A 226 1.50 11.65 17.16
C ASP A 226 0.96 10.47 16.33
N ILE A 227 1.84 9.70 15.72
CA ILE A 227 1.51 8.55 14.86
C ILE A 227 2.06 7.28 15.50
N ASP A 228 1.33 6.16 15.34
CA ASP A 228 1.78 4.84 15.78
C ASP A 228 2.53 4.09 14.67
N VAL A 229 2.11 4.27 13.41
CA VAL A 229 2.72 3.65 12.22
C VAL A 229 2.74 4.65 11.07
N ALA A 230 3.92 4.92 10.51
CA ALA A 230 4.10 5.79 9.35
C ALA A 230 4.62 4.97 8.16
N PHE A 231 3.83 4.90 7.09
CA PHE A 231 4.23 4.35 5.80
C PHE A 231 4.77 5.47 4.93
N LEU A 232 6.08 5.48 4.70
CA LEU A 232 6.78 6.59 4.05
C LEU A 232 7.44 6.15 2.74
N ASP A 233 7.44 7.07 1.78
CA ASP A 233 8.13 6.92 0.50
C ASP A 233 9.57 6.43 0.66
N ALA A 234 9.88 5.39 -0.07
CA ALA A 234 11.20 4.77 -0.13
C ALA A 234 11.52 4.33 -1.57
N THR A 235 11.16 5.14 -2.56
CA THR A 235 11.32 4.81 -3.97
C THR A 235 12.75 4.40 -4.27
N PHE A 236 13.75 5.16 -3.82
CA PHE A 236 15.16 4.83 -3.98
C PHE A 236 15.88 4.75 -2.62
N TYR A 237 16.78 3.79 -2.49
CA TYR A 237 17.58 3.63 -1.26
C TYR A 237 18.70 4.66 -1.18
N THR A 238 19.52 4.72 -2.27
CA THR A 238 20.64 5.65 -2.40
C THR A 238 20.70 6.24 -3.80
N ASN A 239 21.59 7.20 -4.02
CA ASN A 239 21.85 7.78 -5.33
C ASN A 239 22.46 6.81 -6.36
N THR A 240 23.04 5.69 -5.91
CA THR A 240 23.67 4.72 -6.83
C THR A 240 22.67 4.06 -7.78
N GLU A 241 21.38 4.04 -7.41
CA GLU A 241 20.30 3.52 -8.24
C GLU A 241 19.94 4.44 -9.40
N LEU A 242 20.31 5.71 -9.31
CA LEU A 242 19.88 6.77 -10.23
C LEU A 242 20.71 6.82 -11.52
N GLY A 243 21.82 6.09 -11.57
CA GLY A 243 22.79 6.18 -12.68
C GLY A 243 23.40 7.58 -12.76
N ASN A 244 23.26 8.22 -13.92
CA ASN A 244 23.81 9.57 -14.16
C ASN A 244 22.82 10.72 -13.87
N ARG A 245 21.63 10.44 -13.31
CA ARG A 245 20.67 11.50 -12.98
C ARG A 245 21.10 12.26 -11.73
N ALA A 246 20.97 13.59 -11.77
CA ALA A 246 21.23 14.41 -10.59
C ALA A 246 20.18 14.10 -9.49
N ILE A 247 20.65 13.97 -8.25
CA ILE A 247 19.77 13.67 -7.09
C ILE A 247 18.65 14.70 -6.94
N ALA A 248 18.95 15.96 -7.23
CA ALA A 248 17.98 17.06 -7.13
C ALA A 248 16.82 16.96 -8.15
N GLU A 249 17.01 16.22 -9.24
CA GLU A 249 16.00 16.01 -10.29
C GLU A 249 15.08 14.82 -9.98
N VAL A 250 15.38 14.06 -8.92
CA VAL A 250 14.59 12.89 -8.52
C VAL A 250 13.55 13.33 -7.50
N PRO A 251 12.26 13.30 -7.85
CA PRO A 251 11.18 13.81 -7.00
C PRO A 251 10.77 12.80 -5.93
N HIS A 252 11.74 12.25 -5.21
CA HIS A 252 11.56 11.36 -4.07
C HIS A 252 12.71 11.55 -3.07
N PRO A 253 12.44 11.49 -1.75
CA PRO A 253 13.51 11.40 -0.78
C PRO A 253 14.19 10.02 -0.92
N LEU A 254 15.52 9.99 -0.81
CA LEU A 254 16.20 8.71 -0.64
C LEU A 254 15.92 8.14 0.75
N VAL A 255 15.93 6.82 0.88
CA VAL A 255 15.83 6.18 2.21
C VAL A 255 16.95 6.71 3.12
N THR A 256 18.18 6.84 2.60
CA THR A 256 19.32 7.40 3.35
C THR A 256 19.14 8.87 3.75
N GLU A 257 18.42 9.69 2.98
CA GLU A 257 18.06 11.06 3.36
C GLU A 257 17.05 11.04 4.54
N THR A 258 16.05 10.16 4.47
CA THR A 258 15.06 9.99 5.55
C THR A 258 15.73 9.43 6.82
N GLU A 259 16.66 8.46 6.70
CA GLU A 259 17.45 7.94 7.80
C GLU A 259 18.27 9.06 8.48
N ALA A 260 18.94 9.91 7.69
CA ALA A 260 19.74 11.02 8.19
C ALA A 260 18.89 12.07 8.92
N LEU A 261 17.71 12.38 8.39
CA LEU A 261 16.77 13.31 9.00
C LEU A 261 16.30 12.83 10.37
N LEU A 262 16.12 11.53 10.55
CA LEU A 262 15.65 10.89 11.77
C LEU A 262 16.78 10.33 12.65
N ALA A 263 18.04 10.59 12.30
CA ALA A 263 19.19 9.99 12.99
C ALA A 263 19.22 10.29 14.50
N LYS A 264 18.78 11.49 14.89
CA LYS A 264 18.76 11.95 16.30
C LYS A 264 17.53 11.51 17.08
N GLU A 265 16.52 10.96 16.41
CA GLU A 265 15.30 10.47 17.06
C GLU A 265 15.58 9.16 17.81
N ASP A 266 14.78 8.91 18.85
CA ASP A 266 14.90 7.70 19.65
C ASP A 266 14.46 6.44 18.88
N SER A 267 14.79 5.27 19.43
CA SER A 267 14.43 3.98 18.85
C SER A 267 12.92 3.77 18.75
N ALA A 268 12.13 4.35 19.66
CA ALA A 268 10.68 4.22 19.63
C ALA A 268 10.09 4.97 18.43
N THR A 269 10.59 6.16 18.15
CA THR A 269 10.19 6.96 16.97
C THR A 269 10.60 6.25 15.67
N LYS A 270 11.83 5.75 15.56
CA LYS A 270 12.31 5.03 14.37
C LYS A 270 11.47 3.78 14.06
N LYS A 271 11.09 3.02 15.09
CA LYS A 271 10.28 1.81 14.97
C LYS A 271 8.86 2.04 14.44
N LYS A 272 8.35 3.27 14.47
CA LYS A 272 7.06 3.63 13.86
C LYS A 272 7.11 3.67 12.34
N ILE A 273 8.30 3.77 11.74
CA ILE A 273 8.51 4.01 10.31
C ILE A 273 8.60 2.69 9.57
N TYR A 274 7.76 2.56 8.57
CA TYR A 274 7.72 1.47 7.62
C TYR A 274 7.91 2.04 6.22
N PHE A 275 9.07 1.84 5.62
CA PHE A 275 9.35 2.24 4.26
C PHE A 275 8.51 1.44 3.28
N ILE A 276 7.96 2.11 2.24
CA ILE A 276 7.05 1.55 1.25
C ILE A 276 7.31 2.21 -0.12
N HIS A 277 6.65 1.78 -1.20
CA HIS A 277 6.74 2.35 -2.55
C HIS A 277 8.12 2.18 -3.19
N PHE A 278 8.69 0.98 -3.11
CA PHE A 278 10.03 0.69 -3.59
C PHE A 278 10.11 0.59 -5.11
N ASN A 279 11.01 1.35 -5.74
CA ASN A 279 11.39 1.09 -7.13
C ASN A 279 12.03 -0.30 -7.25
N HIS A 280 11.90 -0.94 -8.40
CA HIS A 280 12.44 -2.28 -8.65
C HIS A 280 13.97 -2.37 -8.47
N THR A 281 14.71 -1.25 -8.56
CA THR A 281 16.15 -1.20 -8.31
C THR A 281 16.49 -1.12 -6.83
N ASN A 282 15.53 -0.71 -5.98
CA ASN A 282 15.76 -0.53 -4.55
C ASN A 282 16.16 -1.88 -3.89
N PRO A 283 17.35 -1.96 -3.29
CA PRO A 283 17.85 -3.20 -2.68
C PRO A 283 16.95 -3.73 -1.56
N LEU A 284 16.11 -2.89 -0.94
CA LEU A 284 15.15 -3.33 0.09
C LEU A 284 14.09 -4.30 -0.43
N LEU A 285 13.87 -4.37 -1.75
CA LEU A 285 12.97 -5.37 -2.35
C LEU A 285 13.59 -6.76 -2.46
N TRP A 286 14.93 -6.87 -2.63
CA TRP A 286 15.56 -8.10 -3.11
C TRP A 286 16.88 -8.48 -2.43
N GLN A 287 17.51 -7.58 -1.64
CA GLN A 287 18.75 -7.87 -0.94
C GLN A 287 18.53 -8.01 0.58
N THR A 288 18.70 -9.21 1.11
CA THR A 288 18.56 -9.49 2.54
C THR A 288 19.51 -8.63 3.39
N ALA A 289 20.76 -8.44 2.93
CA ALA A 289 21.74 -7.62 3.65
C ALA A 289 21.30 -6.16 3.82
N ALA A 290 20.70 -5.56 2.78
CA ALA A 290 20.16 -4.20 2.85
C ALA A 290 18.97 -4.10 3.83
N GLN A 291 18.09 -5.11 3.82
CA GLN A 291 16.97 -5.20 4.76
C GLN A 291 17.45 -5.31 6.21
N GLU A 292 18.44 -6.16 6.47
CA GLU A 292 19.04 -6.33 7.80
C GLU A 292 19.72 -5.07 8.30
N ASP A 293 20.43 -4.34 7.43
CA ASP A 293 21.07 -3.07 7.77
C ASP A 293 20.04 -2.02 8.18
N LEU A 294 18.95 -1.88 7.41
CA LEU A 294 17.85 -0.99 7.74
C LEU A 294 17.24 -1.31 9.12
N LEU A 295 16.99 -2.60 9.39
CA LEU A 295 16.43 -3.05 10.67
C LEU A 295 17.40 -2.78 11.85
N LYS A 296 18.71 -2.96 11.66
CA LYS A 296 19.74 -2.62 12.68
C LYS A 296 19.76 -1.14 13.02
N LYS A 297 19.46 -0.27 12.05
CA LYS A 297 19.33 1.18 12.25
C LYS A 297 18.02 1.56 13.00
N GLY A 298 17.14 0.60 13.24
CA GLY A 298 15.87 0.77 13.99
C GLY A 298 14.64 1.10 13.16
N PHE A 299 14.77 1.11 11.84
CA PHE A 299 13.66 1.33 10.91
C PHE A 299 13.03 0.00 10.46
N ASN A 300 11.87 0.05 9.82
CA ASN A 300 11.21 -1.11 9.26
C ASN A 300 10.95 -0.92 7.76
N LEU A 301 10.66 -2.04 7.08
CA LEU A 301 10.11 -2.04 5.73
C LEU A 301 8.73 -2.69 5.75
N ALA A 302 7.79 -2.12 5.00
CA ALA A 302 6.48 -2.71 4.81
C ALA A 302 6.60 -3.98 3.95
N LYS A 303 5.86 -5.03 4.33
CA LYS A 303 5.81 -6.28 3.58
C LYS A 303 4.40 -6.53 3.07
N GLN A 304 4.29 -6.97 1.82
CA GLN A 304 2.99 -7.38 1.27
C GLN A 304 2.35 -8.46 2.16
N ALA A 305 1.04 -8.38 2.37
CA ALA A 305 0.24 -9.18 3.28
C ALA A 305 0.48 -8.91 4.80
N GLN A 306 1.37 -7.99 5.18
CA GLN A 306 1.57 -7.60 6.58
C GLN A 306 0.31 -6.90 7.13
N MET A 307 -0.04 -7.23 8.39
CA MET A 307 -1.18 -6.66 9.11
C MET A 307 -0.70 -5.78 10.26
N PHE A 308 -1.41 -4.67 10.51
CA PHE A 308 -1.16 -3.71 11.58
C PHE A 308 -2.44 -3.50 12.39
N HIS A 309 -2.53 -4.11 13.54
CA HIS A 309 -3.65 -4.06 14.47
C HIS A 309 -3.22 -3.61 15.86
#